data_07a882fbaf08eeb9a5c461a01b227418
#
_entry.id   07a882fbaf08eeb9a5c461a01b227418
#
_cell.length_a   1.000
_cell.length_b   1.000
_cell.length_c   1.000
_cell.angle_alpha   90.00
_cell.angle_beta   90.00
_cell.angle_gamma   90.00
#
_symmetry.space_group_name_H-M   'P 1'
#
loop_
_entity.id
_entity.type
_entity.pdbx_description
1 polymer ?
#
loop_
_entity_poly.entity_id
_entity_poly.type
_entity_poly.pdbx_seq_one_letter_code
_entity_poly.pdbx_strand_id
1 'polypeptide(L)'
;MKEELKGPKVENVAIAIVQTKPQAEDKEYYVYLLNLRDDIMEGIIVTSCGYGENLVTGEKIKTSTLRHGIEVMLPNEAAKIEPIMPDLFGIANEYWVSFWVNDLLFDKKFVFPAGIVAEENFKIIEQLGVPGVILK
;
A
#
# COMPACT_ATOMS: atom_id res chain seq x y z
N MET A 1 15.75 11.53 -15.81
CA MET A 1 16.50 11.56 -14.55
C MET A 1 17.60 10.50 -14.59
N LYS A 2 18.78 10.88 -14.19
CA LYS A 2 19.92 9.97 -14.17
C LYS A 2 19.80 8.99 -13.00
N GLU A 3 20.23 7.74 -13.21
CA GLU A 3 20.16 6.72 -12.18
C GLU A 3 20.88 7.10 -10.90
N GLU A 4 22.05 7.70 -10.98
CA GLU A 4 22.84 8.08 -9.82
C GLU A 4 22.20 9.16 -8.94
N LEU A 5 21.14 9.82 -9.42
CA LEU A 5 20.42 10.82 -8.65
C LEU A 5 19.23 10.24 -7.90
N LYS A 6 18.93 8.97 -8.12
CA LYS A 6 17.87 8.29 -7.42
C LYS A 6 18.44 7.66 -6.14
N GLY A 7 17.61 7.52 -5.12
CA GLY A 7 17.98 6.76 -3.95
C GLY A 7 18.15 5.29 -4.24
N PRO A 8 18.52 4.48 -3.24
CA PRO A 8 18.67 3.04 -3.43
C PRO A 8 17.38 2.42 -3.94
N LYS A 9 17.52 1.42 -4.80
CA LYS A 9 16.38 0.68 -5.32
C LYS A 9 15.72 -0.11 -4.20
N VAL A 10 14.41 0.01 -4.07
CA VAL A 10 13.64 -0.71 -3.07
C VAL A 10 13.17 -2.04 -3.63
N GLU A 11 13.53 -3.11 -2.96
CA GLU A 11 13.09 -4.46 -3.28
C GLU A 11 12.54 -5.12 -2.02
N ASN A 12 11.66 -6.10 -2.21
CA ASN A 12 11.13 -6.92 -1.11
C ASN A 12 10.37 -6.10 -0.06
N VAL A 13 9.68 -5.08 -0.51
CA VAL A 13 8.70 -4.31 0.28
C VAL A 13 7.42 -4.28 -0.55
N ALA A 14 6.28 -4.51 0.09
CA ALA A 14 5.02 -4.59 -0.61
C ALA A 14 3.91 -3.85 0.13
N ILE A 15 2.94 -3.37 -0.63
CA ILE A 15 1.67 -2.89 -0.09
C ILE A 15 0.58 -3.84 -0.59
N ALA A 16 -0.28 -4.27 0.33
CA ALA A 16 -1.42 -5.12 -0.01
C ALA A 16 -2.71 -4.49 0.47
N ILE A 17 -3.75 -4.59 -0.35
CA ILE A 17 -5.12 -4.25 0.05
C ILE A 17 -5.85 -5.57 0.15
N VAL A 18 -6.32 -5.90 1.35
CA VAL A 18 -6.87 -7.23 1.65
C VAL A 18 -8.28 -7.16 2.21
N GLN A 19 -9.02 -8.23 1.96
CA GLN A 19 -10.35 -8.44 2.51
C GLN A 19 -10.19 -9.29 3.77
N THR A 20 -10.28 -8.66 4.93
CA THR A 20 -9.92 -9.30 6.20
C THR A 20 -10.96 -10.29 6.72
N LYS A 21 -12.21 -10.18 6.27
CA LYS A 21 -13.30 -11.06 6.69
C LYS A 21 -14.04 -11.59 5.45
N PRO A 22 -13.41 -12.45 4.66
CA PRO A 22 -14.01 -12.89 3.39
C PRO A 22 -15.33 -13.66 3.53
N GLN A 23 -15.59 -14.24 4.71
CA GLN A 23 -16.81 -14.99 4.97
C GLN A 23 -17.94 -14.13 5.55
N ALA A 24 -17.67 -12.89 5.91
CA ALA A 24 -18.66 -11.99 6.49
C ALA A 24 -19.53 -11.36 5.42
N GLU A 25 -20.79 -11.02 5.78
CA GLU A 25 -21.67 -10.25 4.90
C GLU A 25 -21.11 -8.85 4.67
N ASP A 26 -20.69 -8.20 5.77
CA ASP A 26 -20.06 -6.89 5.70
C ASP A 26 -18.57 -7.06 5.49
N LYS A 27 -18.15 -6.85 4.25
CA LYS A 27 -16.74 -6.97 3.89
C LYS A 27 -15.94 -5.81 4.45
N GLU A 28 -14.79 -6.12 5.03
CA GLU A 28 -13.86 -5.09 5.50
C GLU A 28 -12.56 -5.20 4.71
N TYR A 29 -12.00 -4.05 4.38
CA TYR A 29 -10.75 -3.97 3.61
C TYR A 29 -9.74 -3.14 4.38
N TYR A 30 -8.50 -3.61 4.38
CA TYR A 30 -7.39 -2.94 5.05
C TYR A 30 -6.16 -2.93 4.17
N VAL A 31 -5.37 -1.89 4.36
CA VAL A 31 -4.07 -1.75 3.69
C VAL A 31 -3.00 -2.22 4.65
N TYR A 32 -2.10 -3.08 4.16
CA TYR A 32 -0.97 -3.59 4.92
C TYR A 32 0.34 -3.27 4.23
N LEU A 33 1.35 -2.96 5.02
CA LEU A 33 2.73 -2.89 4.57
C LEU A 33 3.40 -4.20 4.95
N LEU A 34 4.12 -4.79 4.01
CA LEU A 34 4.82 -6.06 4.22
C LEU A 34 6.32 -5.84 4.10
N ASN A 35 7.06 -6.21 5.14
CA ASN A 35 8.51 -6.24 5.07
C ASN A 35 8.96 -7.63 4.64
N LEU A 36 9.21 -7.80 3.35
CA LEU A 36 9.67 -9.09 2.79
C LEU A 36 11.20 -9.15 2.70
N ARG A 37 11.87 -8.19 3.36
CA ARG A 37 13.33 -8.11 3.38
C ARG A 37 13.89 -9.00 4.49
N ASP A 38 15.18 -9.29 4.40
CA ASP A 38 15.90 -10.05 5.43
C ASP A 38 16.41 -9.15 6.56
N ASP A 39 16.19 -7.83 6.46
CA ASP A 39 16.67 -6.86 7.44
C ASP A 39 15.51 -6.11 8.09
N ILE A 40 15.83 -5.34 9.11
CA ILE A 40 14.88 -4.55 9.88
C ILE A 40 14.68 -3.20 9.20
N MET A 41 13.41 -2.79 9.04
CA MET A 41 13.05 -1.44 8.58
C MET A 41 12.78 -0.56 9.79
N GLU A 42 13.31 0.66 9.78
CA GLU A 42 13.15 1.61 10.90
C GLU A 42 12.63 2.95 10.40
N GLY A 43 11.98 3.69 11.29
CA GLY A 43 11.49 5.04 10.99
C GLY A 43 10.61 5.08 9.74
N ILE A 44 9.66 4.16 9.67
CA ILE A 44 8.82 3.97 8.49
C ILE A 44 7.72 5.03 8.47
N ILE A 45 7.52 5.65 7.31
CA ILE A 45 6.41 6.57 7.09
C ILE A 45 5.68 6.11 5.84
N VAL A 46 4.36 5.94 5.97
CA VAL A 46 3.49 5.62 4.84
C VAL A 46 2.54 6.80 4.64
N THR A 47 2.59 7.40 3.47
CA THR A 47 1.70 8.50 3.10
C THR A 47 0.73 7.99 2.05
N SER A 48 -0.56 8.17 2.26
CA SER A 48 -1.58 7.68 1.34
C SER A 48 -2.48 8.79 0.83
N CYS A 49 -2.90 8.69 -0.43
CA CYS A 49 -3.96 9.51 -0.97
C CYS A 49 -4.59 8.82 -2.19
N GLY A 50 -5.85 9.17 -2.44
CA GLY A 50 -6.56 8.69 -3.62
C GLY A 50 -6.79 9.86 -4.58
N TYR A 51 -6.78 9.56 -5.89
CA TYR A 51 -7.07 10.58 -6.89
C TYR A 51 -7.67 9.94 -8.14
N GLY A 52 -8.50 10.72 -8.82
CA GLY A 52 -9.18 10.23 -10.01
C GLY A 52 -9.97 11.33 -10.68
N GLU A 53 -10.94 10.93 -11.47
CA GLU A 53 -11.77 11.84 -12.22
C GLU A 53 -13.20 11.31 -12.25
N ASN A 54 -14.16 12.21 -12.07
CA ASN A 54 -15.57 11.87 -12.23
C ASN A 54 -15.85 11.68 -13.71
N LEU A 55 -16.25 10.48 -14.11
CA LEU A 55 -16.45 10.15 -15.52
C LEU A 55 -17.60 10.89 -16.18
N VAL A 56 -18.55 11.41 -15.38
CA VAL A 56 -19.71 12.15 -15.90
C VAL A 56 -19.38 13.63 -16.06
N THR A 57 -18.77 14.25 -15.04
CA THR A 57 -18.52 15.69 -15.03
C THR A 57 -17.12 16.09 -15.48
N GLY A 58 -16.19 15.13 -15.50
CA GLY A 58 -14.78 15.39 -15.78
C GLY A 58 -14.06 16.07 -14.61
N GLU A 59 -14.74 16.25 -13.49
CA GLU A 59 -14.16 16.87 -12.31
C GLU A 59 -13.11 15.99 -11.66
N LYS A 60 -11.97 16.57 -11.29
CA LYS A 60 -10.90 15.86 -10.62
C LYS A 60 -11.25 15.60 -9.16
N ILE A 61 -10.98 14.38 -8.71
CA ILE A 61 -11.23 13.95 -7.34
C ILE A 61 -9.88 13.73 -6.67
N LYS A 62 -9.76 14.21 -5.44
CA LYS A 62 -8.58 13.93 -4.61
C LYS A 62 -9.02 13.80 -3.17
N THR A 63 -8.59 12.72 -2.51
CA THR A 63 -8.88 12.50 -1.09
C THR A 63 -7.89 13.30 -0.25
N SER A 64 -8.16 13.36 1.06
CA SER A 64 -7.18 13.85 2.02
C SER A 64 -5.95 12.96 1.98
N THR A 65 -4.80 13.56 2.27
CA THR A 65 -3.55 12.81 2.43
C THR A 65 -3.44 12.36 3.88
N LEU A 66 -3.25 11.06 4.08
CA LEU A 66 -3.06 10.47 5.40
C LEU A 66 -1.62 10.05 5.56
N ARG A 67 -1.13 10.08 6.80
CA ARG A 67 0.26 9.76 7.10
C ARG A 67 0.34 8.88 8.33
N HIS A 68 1.04 7.76 8.21
CA HIS A 68 1.19 6.77 9.29
C HIS A 68 2.67 6.51 9.55
N GLY A 69 3.05 6.51 10.84
CA GLY A 69 4.40 6.22 11.27
C GLY A 69 4.47 4.85 11.95
N ILE A 70 5.51 4.10 11.66
CA ILE A 70 5.79 2.82 12.30
C ILE A 70 7.26 2.84 12.69
N GLU A 71 7.56 2.61 13.99
CA GLU A 71 8.94 2.70 14.44
C GLU A 71 9.86 1.64 13.86
N VAL A 72 9.40 0.40 13.86
CA VAL A 72 10.21 -0.75 13.47
C VAL A 72 9.35 -1.84 12.85
N MET A 73 9.85 -2.47 11.80
CA MET A 73 9.29 -3.71 11.26
C MET A 73 10.39 -4.73 11.10
N LEU A 74 10.19 -5.89 11.72
CA LEU A 74 11.11 -7.02 11.62
C LEU A 74 10.98 -7.72 10.27
N PRO A 75 11.97 -8.51 9.86
CA PRO A 75 11.85 -9.31 8.64
C PRO A 75 10.57 -10.14 8.61
N ASN A 76 9.88 -10.15 7.48
CA ASN A 76 8.63 -10.88 7.25
C ASN A 76 7.44 -10.42 8.08
N GLU A 77 7.54 -9.25 8.70
CA GLU A 77 6.43 -8.67 9.46
C GLU A 77 5.47 -7.94 8.55
N ALA A 78 4.18 -7.97 8.90
CA ALA A 78 3.13 -7.23 8.21
C ALA A 78 2.53 -6.22 9.19
N ALA A 79 2.36 -4.97 8.74
CA ALA A 79 1.79 -3.92 9.56
C ALA A 79 0.49 -3.41 8.93
N LYS A 80 -0.58 -3.37 9.72
CA LYS A 80 -1.86 -2.79 9.29
C LYS A 80 -1.70 -1.27 9.27
N ILE A 81 -1.96 -0.67 8.12
CA ILE A 81 -1.80 0.78 7.92
C ILE A 81 -3.11 1.51 8.18
N GLU A 82 -4.16 1.16 7.44
CA GLU A 82 -5.43 1.86 7.52
C GLU A 82 -6.54 1.03 6.90
N PRO A 83 -7.80 1.28 7.31
CA PRO A 83 -8.93 0.72 6.58
C PRO A 83 -9.09 1.46 5.25
N ILE A 84 -9.69 0.82 4.27
CA ILE A 84 -10.02 1.47 3.01
C ILE A 84 -11.45 1.10 2.61
N MET A 85 -12.22 2.12 2.23
CA MET A 85 -13.61 1.94 1.84
C MET A 85 -13.70 1.52 0.35
N PRO A 86 -14.61 0.59 0.03
CA PRO A 86 -14.79 0.16 -1.37
C PRO A 86 -15.07 1.29 -2.36
N ASP A 87 -15.65 2.39 -1.91
CA ASP A 87 -15.92 3.57 -2.73
C ASP A 87 -14.64 4.10 -3.37
N LEU A 88 -13.48 3.87 -2.75
CA LEU A 88 -12.20 4.35 -3.24
C LEU A 88 -11.57 3.44 -4.28
N PHE A 89 -12.14 2.25 -4.50
CA PHE A 89 -11.58 1.31 -5.47
C PHE A 89 -11.76 1.77 -6.91
N GLY A 90 -12.68 2.70 -7.16
CA GLY A 90 -12.91 3.28 -8.48
C GLY A 90 -11.94 4.40 -8.85
N ILE A 91 -11.04 4.77 -7.97
CA ILE A 91 -10.01 5.78 -8.23
C ILE A 91 -8.64 5.18 -7.94
N ALA A 92 -7.58 5.89 -8.36
CA ALA A 92 -6.21 5.46 -8.06
C ALA A 92 -5.90 5.70 -6.58
N ASN A 93 -5.23 4.76 -5.93
CA ASN A 93 -4.82 4.88 -4.55
C ASN A 93 -3.32 4.74 -4.45
N GLU A 94 -2.68 5.76 -3.92
CA GLU A 94 -1.23 5.87 -3.87
C GLU A 94 -0.72 5.74 -2.45
N TYR A 95 0.36 4.96 -2.29
CA TYR A 95 1.04 4.76 -1.02
C TYR A 95 2.52 5.04 -1.21
N TRP A 96 3.01 6.08 -0.58
CA TRP A 96 4.42 6.41 -0.61
C TRP A 96 5.05 5.93 0.69
N VAL A 97 6.00 5.00 0.60
CA VAL A 97 6.65 4.38 1.75
C VAL A 97 8.10 4.84 1.81
N SER A 98 8.50 5.39 2.96
CA SER A 98 9.90 5.69 3.22
C SER A 98 10.33 4.98 4.50
N PHE A 99 11.58 4.55 4.55
CA PHE A 99 12.12 3.83 5.70
C PHE A 99 13.64 3.85 5.69
N TRP A 100 14.21 3.56 6.86
CA TRP A 100 15.65 3.50 7.04
C TRP A 100 16.10 2.07 7.26
N VAL A 101 17.25 1.71 6.68
CA VAL A 101 17.96 0.47 6.94
C VAL A 101 19.42 0.84 7.08
N ASN A 102 20.00 0.63 8.28
CA ASN A 102 21.42 0.93 8.55
C ASN A 102 21.83 2.33 8.08
N ASP A 103 21.11 3.35 8.53
CA ASP A 103 21.36 4.76 8.22
C ASP A 103 21.20 5.14 6.74
N LEU A 104 20.66 4.27 5.92
CA LEU A 104 20.37 4.54 4.53
C LEU A 104 18.87 4.68 4.34
N LEU A 105 18.45 5.79 3.74
CA LEU A 105 17.03 6.07 3.49
C LEU A 105 16.58 5.47 2.16
N PHE A 106 15.48 4.73 2.22
CA PHE A 106 14.81 4.16 1.06
C PHE A 106 13.43 4.78 0.92
N ASP A 107 12.96 4.95 -0.31
CA ASP A 107 11.56 5.29 -0.53
C ASP A 107 11.03 4.63 -1.80
N LYS A 108 9.73 4.40 -1.83
CA LYS A 108 9.06 3.83 -2.99
C LYS A 108 7.60 4.21 -2.98
N LYS A 109 7.08 4.55 -4.15
CA LYS A 109 5.68 4.85 -4.36
C LYS A 109 4.98 3.66 -5.00
N PHE A 110 3.85 3.26 -4.40
CA PHE A 110 3.00 2.19 -4.91
C PHE A 110 1.67 2.83 -5.34
N VAL A 111 1.22 2.51 -6.53
CA VAL A 111 -0.07 3.02 -7.02
C VAL A 111 -0.95 1.85 -7.42
N PHE A 112 -2.13 1.77 -6.79
CA PHE A 112 -3.18 0.84 -7.20
C PHE A 112 -4.05 1.58 -8.21
N PRO A 113 -4.00 1.21 -9.49
CA PRO A 113 -4.83 1.88 -10.49
C PRO A 113 -6.32 1.71 -10.19
N ALA A 114 -7.13 2.64 -10.67
CA ALA A 114 -8.58 2.53 -10.54
C ALA A 114 -9.06 1.18 -11.07
N GLY A 115 -9.89 0.50 -10.30
CA GLY A 115 -10.49 -0.78 -10.69
C GLY A 115 -9.63 -2.02 -10.46
N ILE A 116 -8.35 -1.88 -10.06
CA ILE A 116 -7.49 -3.06 -9.83
C ILE A 116 -7.92 -3.83 -8.58
N VAL A 117 -8.43 -3.14 -7.57
CA VAL A 117 -8.91 -3.78 -6.34
C VAL A 117 -10.34 -4.25 -6.58
N ALA A 118 -10.46 -5.46 -7.08
CA ALA A 118 -11.72 -6.10 -7.42
C ALA A 118 -11.58 -7.60 -7.14
N GLU A 119 -12.67 -8.24 -6.72
CA GLU A 119 -12.64 -9.65 -6.33
C GLU A 119 -12.05 -10.56 -7.41
N GLU A 120 -12.28 -10.27 -8.67
CA GLU A 120 -11.73 -11.03 -9.79
C GLU A 120 -10.21 -11.02 -9.84
N ASN A 121 -9.58 -10.04 -9.19
CA ASN A 121 -8.12 -9.91 -9.11
C ASN A 121 -7.55 -10.40 -7.78
N PHE A 122 -8.40 -10.85 -6.87
CA PHE A 122 -7.94 -11.27 -5.54
C PHE A 122 -7.23 -12.61 -5.60
N LYS A 123 -6.13 -12.68 -4.85
CA LYS A 123 -5.38 -13.91 -4.60
C LYS A 123 -5.08 -13.95 -3.11
N ILE A 124 -4.86 -15.12 -2.57
CA ILE A 124 -4.47 -15.23 -1.17
C ILE A 124 -3.10 -14.58 -0.99
N ILE A 125 -3.03 -13.62 -0.09
CA ILE A 125 -1.77 -12.97 0.27
C ILE A 125 -1.10 -13.88 1.32
N GLU A 126 -0.04 -14.53 0.90
CA GLU A 126 0.61 -15.57 1.68
C GLU A 126 0.92 -15.17 3.13
N GLN A 127 1.46 -13.98 3.33
CA GLN A 127 1.85 -13.49 4.64
C GLN A 127 0.66 -13.21 5.57
N LEU A 128 -0.53 -13.04 5.02
CA LEU A 128 -1.72 -12.67 5.77
C LEU A 128 -2.80 -13.75 5.77
N GLY A 129 -2.75 -14.68 4.83
CA GLY A 129 -3.72 -15.76 4.72
C GLY A 129 -5.11 -15.33 4.30
N VAL A 130 -5.26 -14.13 3.72
CA VAL A 130 -6.54 -13.58 3.29
C VAL A 130 -6.44 -13.08 1.85
N PRO A 131 -7.58 -12.99 1.14
CA PRO A 131 -7.56 -12.57 -0.26
C PRO A 131 -7.32 -11.06 -0.41
N GLY A 132 -6.67 -10.67 -1.48
CA GLY A 132 -6.42 -9.28 -1.77
C GLY A 132 -5.59 -9.07 -3.02
N VAL A 133 -5.11 -7.83 -3.17
CA VAL A 133 -4.23 -7.42 -4.27
C VAL A 133 -2.94 -6.89 -3.66
N ILE A 134 -1.80 -7.31 -4.17
CA ILE A 134 -0.49 -6.92 -3.65
C ILE A 134 0.34 -6.28 -4.75
N LEU A 135 1.05 -5.21 -4.39
CA LEU A 135 2.05 -4.55 -5.24
C LEU A 135 3.41 -4.67 -4.56
N LYS A 136 4.38 -5.04 -5.35
CA LYS A 136 5.76 -5.21 -4.88
C LYS A 136 6.70 -4.23 -5.55
#